data_2db248b95bed15e364ad72e214a126d8
#
_entry.id   2db248b95bed15e364ad72e214a126d8
#
_cell.length_a   1.000
_cell.length_b   1.000
_cell.length_c   1.000
_cell.angle_alpha   90.00
_cell.angle_beta   90.00
_cell.angle_gamma   90.00
#
_symmetry.space_group_name_H-M   'P 1'
#
loop_
_entity.id
_entity.type
_entity.pdbx_description
1 polymer ?
#
loop_
_entity_poly.entity_id
_entity_poly.type
_entity_poly.pdbx_seq_one_letter_code
_entity_poly.pdbx_strand_id
1 'polypeptide(L)'
;MRELKIGKHSLKIYDSIEELPIVRHHKFSKLMLIDANVGSDISDFDAHLERVFRYIRVNKPDMAEKELMVLRQNVFFIQTEVSPKHLAFAALIHTLDGQQNEDLTDEALKALVAKLSDVTVGEMNLAIEESKKKLDSELQVYFPQLFDSAPVKDYYDKLKRRALLIVKKLTEELTPGEEKELDSLTTDLIIFSEPQSFSGPDSFEVQQDKQFENACLAISQNTNVDPKKFTVLEYYNALFFIKEQNKAQSKRIRKK
;
A
#
# COMPACT_ATOMS: atom_id res chain seq x y z
N MET A 1 -14.66 -4.47 15.30
CA MET A 1 -14.60 -2.98 15.12
C MET A 1 -14.12 -2.31 16.40
N ARG A 2 -13.26 -1.30 16.28
CA ARG A 2 -12.69 -0.53 17.41
C ARG A 2 -13.32 0.86 17.49
N GLU A 3 -13.65 1.29 18.70
CA GLU A 3 -14.00 2.68 18.96
C GLU A 3 -12.73 3.49 19.22
N LEU A 4 -12.62 4.64 18.58
CA LEU A 4 -11.47 5.51 18.64
C LEU A 4 -11.94 6.96 18.81
N LYS A 5 -11.30 7.68 19.71
CA LYS A 5 -11.50 9.13 19.85
C LYS A 5 -10.28 9.85 19.30
N ILE A 6 -10.48 10.72 18.32
CA ILE A 6 -9.44 11.57 17.73
C ILE A 6 -9.93 13.01 17.78
N GLY A 7 -9.19 13.88 18.48
CA GLY A 7 -9.66 15.22 18.75
C GLY A 7 -11.02 15.19 19.46
N LYS A 8 -12.02 15.89 18.92
CA LYS A 8 -13.40 15.89 19.43
C LYS A 8 -14.31 14.81 18.83
N HIS A 9 -13.80 14.06 17.83
CA HIS A 9 -14.60 13.11 17.08
C HIS A 9 -14.59 11.71 17.68
N SER A 10 -15.73 11.02 17.57
CA SER A 10 -15.90 9.62 17.93
C SER A 10 -16.02 8.79 16.66
N LEU A 11 -15.05 7.91 16.44
CA LEU A 11 -14.98 7.04 15.28
C LEU A 11 -15.22 5.58 15.69
N LYS A 12 -15.90 4.83 14.82
CA LYS A 12 -15.88 3.37 14.84
C LYS A 12 -15.24 2.89 13.57
N ILE A 13 -14.13 2.16 13.70
CA ILE A 13 -13.32 1.72 12.56
C ILE A 13 -13.29 0.20 12.45
N TYR A 14 -13.14 -0.28 11.21
CA TYR A 14 -12.79 -1.68 10.95
C TYR A 14 -11.29 -1.85 11.19
N ASP A 15 -10.92 -2.66 12.14
CA ASP A 15 -9.52 -2.92 12.51
C ASP A 15 -9.19 -4.42 12.63
N SER A 16 -10.07 -5.30 12.14
CA SER A 16 -9.84 -6.75 12.05
C SER A 16 -10.27 -7.28 10.68
N ILE A 17 -9.50 -8.23 10.14
CA ILE A 17 -9.81 -8.89 8.85
C ILE A 17 -11.09 -9.76 8.91
N GLU A 18 -11.53 -10.12 10.12
CA GLU A 18 -12.75 -10.88 10.33
C GLU A 18 -14.02 -10.05 10.10
N GLU A 19 -13.94 -8.74 10.31
CA GLU A 19 -15.08 -7.83 10.21
C GLU A 19 -14.95 -6.84 9.03
N LEU A 20 -13.74 -6.58 8.54
CA LEU A 20 -13.47 -5.62 7.47
C LEU A 20 -14.01 -6.14 6.13
N PRO A 21 -14.98 -5.46 5.49
CA PRO A 21 -15.43 -5.82 4.15
C PRO A 21 -14.29 -5.73 3.13
N ILE A 22 -14.21 -6.72 2.24
CA ILE A 22 -13.13 -6.81 1.26
C ILE A 22 -13.04 -5.59 0.34
N VAL A 23 -14.16 -4.99 -0.03
CA VAL A 23 -14.19 -3.77 -0.86
C VAL A 23 -13.54 -2.58 -0.16
N ARG A 24 -13.71 -2.45 1.15
CA ARG A 24 -13.06 -1.42 1.98
C ARG A 24 -11.57 -1.69 2.12
N HIS A 25 -11.19 -2.94 2.34
CA HIS A 25 -9.79 -3.35 2.39
C HIS A 25 -9.09 -3.11 1.05
N HIS A 26 -9.74 -3.43 -0.09
CA HIS A 26 -9.21 -3.15 -1.41
C HIS A 26 -8.96 -1.65 -1.61
N LYS A 27 -9.94 -0.80 -1.25
CA LYS A 27 -9.80 0.66 -1.33
C LYS A 27 -8.69 1.17 -0.42
N PHE A 28 -8.65 0.71 0.85
CA PHE A 28 -7.58 1.02 1.80
C PHE A 28 -6.21 0.65 1.27
N SER A 29 -6.02 -0.60 0.84
CA SER A 29 -4.74 -1.10 0.35
C SER A 29 -4.27 -0.37 -0.90
N LYS A 30 -5.18 -0.10 -1.85
CA LYS A 30 -4.87 0.68 -3.06
C LYS A 30 -4.38 2.09 -2.73
N LEU A 31 -5.07 2.80 -1.85
CA LEU A 31 -4.69 4.16 -1.44
C LEU A 31 -3.39 4.17 -0.63
N MET A 32 -3.15 3.18 0.24
CA MET A 32 -1.88 3.04 0.95
C MET A 32 -0.70 2.74 0.00
N LEU A 33 -0.94 1.99 -1.08
CA LEU A 33 0.08 1.76 -2.11
C LEU A 33 0.37 3.02 -2.93
N ILE A 34 -0.64 3.85 -3.20
CA ILE A 34 -0.46 5.17 -3.84
C ILE A 34 0.38 6.05 -2.91
N ASP A 35 0.05 6.14 -1.63
CA ASP A 35 0.81 6.91 -0.65
C ASP A 35 2.28 6.45 -0.58
N ALA A 36 2.52 5.15 -0.50
CA ALA A 36 3.87 4.58 -0.43
C ALA A 36 4.72 4.83 -1.70
N ASN A 37 4.09 4.96 -2.87
CA ASN A 37 4.81 5.15 -4.14
C ASN A 37 4.88 6.61 -4.60
N VAL A 38 3.88 7.41 -4.26
CA VAL A 38 3.77 8.81 -4.72
C VAL A 38 4.00 9.78 -3.58
N GLY A 39 3.48 9.47 -2.39
CA GLY A 39 3.48 10.39 -1.27
C GLY A 39 2.61 11.64 -1.49
N SER A 40 2.59 12.52 -0.52
CA SER A 40 1.78 13.76 -0.56
C SER A 40 2.44 14.95 0.14
N ASP A 41 3.74 14.90 0.36
CA ASP A 41 4.49 15.99 1.00
C ASP A 41 5.80 16.34 0.27
N ILE A 42 6.48 17.38 0.77
CA ILE A 42 7.73 17.91 0.20
C ILE A 42 8.89 16.93 0.32
N SER A 43 8.93 16.10 1.36
CA SER A 43 10.01 15.12 1.54
C SER A 43 9.90 13.99 0.51
N ASP A 44 8.68 13.63 0.13
CA ASP A 44 8.42 12.69 -0.96
C ASP A 44 8.86 13.27 -2.30
N PHE A 45 8.58 14.57 -2.53
CA PHE A 45 9.04 15.28 -3.73
C PHE A 45 10.56 15.21 -3.89
N ASP A 46 11.31 15.52 -2.83
CA ASP A 46 12.79 15.47 -2.85
C ASP A 46 13.29 14.06 -3.11
N ALA A 47 12.63 13.03 -2.52
CA ALA A 47 12.96 11.63 -2.74
C ALA A 47 12.73 11.20 -4.21
N HIS A 48 11.65 11.66 -4.84
CA HIS A 48 11.39 11.42 -6.27
C HIS A 48 12.44 12.08 -7.15
N LEU A 49 12.80 13.33 -6.85
CA LEU A 49 13.81 14.07 -7.60
C LEU A 49 15.18 13.38 -7.52
N GLU A 50 15.57 12.89 -6.34
CA GLU A 50 16.79 12.11 -6.19
C GLU A 50 16.74 10.82 -7.04
N ARG A 51 15.60 10.10 -7.07
CA ARG A 51 15.43 8.91 -7.93
C ARG A 51 15.59 9.24 -9.40
N VAL A 52 15.01 10.34 -9.88
CA VAL A 52 15.18 10.80 -11.27
C VAL A 52 16.67 10.97 -11.59
N PHE A 53 17.43 11.70 -10.75
CA PHE A 53 18.86 11.88 -10.96
C PHE A 53 19.65 10.56 -10.93
N ARG A 54 19.28 9.61 -10.08
CA ARG A 54 19.93 8.29 -10.06
C ARG A 54 19.64 7.48 -11.32
N TYR A 55 18.40 7.45 -11.81
CA TYR A 55 18.06 6.79 -13.06
C TYR A 55 18.86 7.36 -14.24
N ILE A 56 19.05 8.69 -14.29
CA ILE A 56 19.88 9.35 -15.31
C ILE A 56 21.34 8.89 -15.18
N ARG A 57 21.92 8.87 -13.98
CA ARG A 57 23.32 8.45 -13.75
C ARG A 57 23.58 6.99 -14.13
N VAL A 58 22.62 6.11 -13.95
CA VAL A 58 22.73 4.68 -14.34
C VAL A 58 22.26 4.40 -15.77
N ASN A 59 22.07 5.44 -16.58
CA ASN A 59 21.64 5.38 -17.98
C ASN A 59 20.33 4.64 -18.20
N LYS A 60 19.31 4.95 -17.38
CA LYS A 60 17.93 4.43 -17.48
C LYS A 60 16.94 5.59 -17.73
N PRO A 61 16.99 6.26 -18.90
CA PRO A 61 16.16 7.44 -19.16
C PRO A 61 14.64 7.13 -19.12
N ASP A 62 14.21 5.95 -19.58
CA ASP A 62 12.79 5.55 -19.54
C ASP A 62 12.26 5.46 -18.09
N MET A 63 13.11 5.02 -17.15
CA MET A 63 12.74 4.99 -15.73
C MET A 63 12.71 6.40 -15.14
N ALA A 64 13.64 7.27 -15.55
CA ALA A 64 13.61 8.67 -15.14
C ALA A 64 12.35 9.39 -15.63
N GLU A 65 11.91 9.12 -16.85
CA GLU A 65 10.66 9.68 -17.40
C GLU A 65 9.43 9.19 -16.59
N LYS A 66 9.36 7.89 -16.31
CA LYS A 66 8.29 7.34 -15.45
C LYS A 66 8.29 7.99 -14.07
N GLU A 67 9.47 8.16 -13.45
CA GLU A 67 9.60 8.81 -12.13
C GLU A 67 9.17 10.28 -12.15
N LEU A 68 9.41 11.01 -13.25
CA LEU A 68 8.90 12.37 -13.44
C LEU A 68 7.36 12.41 -13.48
N MET A 69 6.71 11.38 -14.02
CA MET A 69 5.24 11.27 -13.98
C MET A 69 4.74 11.04 -12.55
N VAL A 70 5.43 10.23 -11.76
CA VAL A 70 5.14 10.04 -10.32
C VAL A 70 5.34 11.35 -9.56
N LEU A 71 6.45 12.06 -9.80
CA LEU A 71 6.73 13.36 -9.21
C LEU A 71 5.62 14.38 -9.51
N ARG A 72 5.12 14.40 -10.75
CA ARG A 72 3.98 15.25 -11.11
C ARG A 72 2.74 14.93 -10.30
N GLN A 73 2.47 13.65 -10.03
CA GLN A 73 1.34 13.22 -9.21
C GLN A 73 1.52 13.61 -7.74
N ASN A 74 2.74 13.51 -7.20
CA ASN A 74 3.06 14.01 -5.86
C ASN A 74 2.77 15.51 -5.74
N VAL A 75 3.24 16.33 -6.71
CA VAL A 75 2.95 17.77 -6.76
C VAL A 75 1.44 18.05 -6.77
N PHE A 76 0.67 17.25 -7.51
CA PHE A 76 -0.79 17.37 -7.52
C PHE A 76 -1.38 17.15 -6.12
N PHE A 77 -0.95 16.12 -5.39
CA PHE A 77 -1.43 15.87 -4.02
C PHE A 77 -1.02 16.98 -3.04
N ILE A 78 0.20 17.51 -3.17
CA ILE A 78 0.65 18.65 -2.37
C ILE A 78 -0.23 19.89 -2.64
N GLN A 79 -0.48 20.20 -3.92
CA GLN A 79 -1.26 21.38 -4.31
C GLN A 79 -2.75 21.29 -3.93
N THR A 80 -3.30 20.10 -3.92
CA THR A 80 -4.72 19.87 -3.59
C THR A 80 -4.94 19.52 -2.12
N GLU A 81 -3.87 19.43 -1.33
CA GLU A 81 -3.89 19.03 0.10
C GLU A 81 -4.57 17.67 0.32
N VAL A 82 -4.56 16.82 -0.71
CA VAL A 82 -5.11 15.47 -0.64
C VAL A 82 -4.02 14.49 -0.23
N SER A 83 -4.20 13.84 0.92
CA SER A 83 -3.30 12.78 1.36
C SER A 83 -3.93 11.40 1.08
N PRO A 84 -3.33 10.56 0.19
CA PRO A 84 -3.85 9.22 -0.08
C PRO A 84 -3.98 8.36 1.18
N LYS A 85 -3.04 8.47 2.14
CA LYS A 85 -3.12 7.74 3.42
C LYS A 85 -4.29 8.18 4.29
N HIS A 86 -4.67 9.46 4.26
CA HIS A 86 -5.86 9.93 4.97
C HIS A 86 -7.14 9.42 4.32
N LEU A 87 -7.21 9.38 2.99
CA LEU A 87 -8.32 8.75 2.27
C LEU A 87 -8.39 7.24 2.53
N ALA A 88 -7.24 6.57 2.64
CA ALA A 88 -7.18 5.16 3.02
C ALA A 88 -7.79 4.94 4.40
N PHE A 89 -7.41 5.74 5.39
CA PHE A 89 -7.99 5.67 6.73
C PHE A 89 -9.50 5.91 6.71
N ALA A 90 -9.96 6.90 5.95
CA ALA A 90 -11.40 7.18 5.78
C ALA A 90 -12.18 5.94 5.25
N ALA A 91 -11.56 5.11 4.40
CA ALA A 91 -12.16 3.87 3.93
C ALA A 91 -12.36 2.83 5.06
N LEU A 92 -11.56 2.89 6.14
CA LEU A 92 -11.74 2.02 7.32
C LEU A 92 -12.81 2.52 8.29
N ILE A 93 -13.24 3.79 8.21
CA ILE A 93 -14.23 4.37 9.12
C ILE A 93 -15.61 3.80 8.79
N HIS A 94 -16.20 3.12 9.76
CA HIS A 94 -17.59 2.66 9.70
C HIS A 94 -18.57 3.77 10.10
N THR A 95 -18.31 4.45 11.25
CA THR A 95 -19.11 5.60 11.68
C THR A 95 -18.20 6.74 12.12
N LEU A 96 -18.64 7.95 11.84
CA LEU A 96 -18.07 9.20 12.36
C LEU A 96 -19.17 9.97 13.09
N ASP A 97 -18.99 10.24 14.39
CA ASP A 97 -19.96 10.93 15.24
C ASP A 97 -21.38 10.34 15.16
N GLY A 98 -21.47 9.00 15.09
CA GLY A 98 -22.73 8.24 14.97
C GLY A 98 -23.30 8.16 13.54
N GLN A 99 -22.74 8.86 12.56
CA GLN A 99 -23.15 8.77 11.16
C GLN A 99 -22.40 7.63 10.44
N GLN A 100 -23.14 6.72 9.80
CA GLN A 100 -22.54 5.64 8.98
C GLN A 100 -21.89 6.19 7.72
N ASN A 101 -20.74 5.62 7.39
CA ASN A 101 -20.02 5.85 6.15
C ASN A 101 -20.12 4.60 5.26
N GLU A 102 -21.04 4.60 4.31
CA GLU A 102 -21.23 3.49 3.37
C GLU A 102 -20.60 3.77 1.99
N ASP A 103 -20.52 5.05 1.63
CA ASP A 103 -19.98 5.49 0.34
C ASP A 103 -18.45 5.52 0.35
N LEU A 104 -17.83 4.81 -0.60
CA LEU A 104 -16.38 4.70 -0.80
C LEU A 104 -15.89 5.45 -2.04
N THR A 105 -16.72 6.31 -2.62
CA THR A 105 -16.28 7.22 -3.70
C THR A 105 -15.22 8.18 -3.19
N ASP A 106 -14.37 8.65 -4.08
CA ASP A 106 -13.29 9.58 -3.70
C ASP A 106 -13.84 10.88 -3.12
N GLU A 107 -14.99 11.35 -3.63
CA GLU A 107 -15.70 12.53 -3.14
C GLU A 107 -16.21 12.33 -1.71
N ALA A 108 -16.80 11.18 -1.41
CA ALA A 108 -17.28 10.85 -0.07
C ALA A 108 -16.14 10.72 0.93
N LEU A 109 -15.03 10.06 0.55
CA LEU A 109 -13.84 9.94 1.40
C LEU A 109 -13.18 11.29 1.64
N LYS A 110 -13.07 12.17 0.63
CA LYS A 110 -12.58 13.54 0.79
C LYS A 110 -13.46 14.35 1.74
N ALA A 111 -14.77 14.25 1.59
CA ALA A 111 -15.73 14.92 2.49
C ALA A 111 -15.60 14.41 3.93
N LEU A 112 -15.32 13.13 4.12
CA LEU A 112 -15.09 12.54 5.44
C LEU A 112 -13.79 13.06 6.08
N VAL A 113 -12.69 13.09 5.31
CA VAL A 113 -11.40 13.65 5.76
C VAL A 113 -11.56 15.15 6.09
N ALA A 114 -12.30 15.90 5.30
CA ALA A 114 -12.54 17.32 5.56
C ALA A 114 -13.28 17.57 6.90
N LYS A 115 -14.16 16.66 7.34
CA LYS A 115 -14.78 16.73 8.67
C LYS A 115 -13.76 16.55 9.81
N LEU A 116 -12.63 15.90 9.56
CA LEU A 116 -11.55 15.68 10.51
C LEU A 116 -10.44 16.74 10.44
N SER A 117 -10.70 17.89 9.80
CA SER A 117 -9.70 18.95 9.58
C SER A 117 -9.18 19.62 10.86
N ASP A 118 -9.88 19.46 11.98
CA ASP A 118 -9.44 19.92 13.31
C ASP A 118 -8.55 18.91 14.06
N VAL A 119 -8.40 17.70 13.53
CA VAL A 119 -7.49 16.68 14.06
C VAL A 119 -6.07 16.98 13.59
N THR A 120 -5.11 16.88 14.49
CA THR A 120 -3.70 17.09 14.12
C THR A 120 -3.20 15.99 13.19
N VAL A 121 -2.30 16.34 12.29
CA VAL A 121 -1.65 15.37 11.36
C VAL A 121 -0.98 14.22 12.13
N GLY A 122 -0.39 14.52 13.30
CA GLY A 122 0.24 13.52 14.15
C GLY A 122 -0.74 12.48 14.69
N GLU A 123 -1.89 12.90 15.21
CA GLU A 123 -2.93 12.00 15.72
C GLU A 123 -3.51 11.14 14.59
N MET A 124 -3.75 11.75 13.43
CA MET A 124 -4.24 11.02 12.26
C MET A 124 -3.23 9.96 11.80
N ASN A 125 -1.96 10.32 11.65
CA ASN A 125 -0.92 9.39 11.23
C ASN A 125 -0.76 8.23 12.23
N LEU A 126 -0.80 8.49 13.54
CA LEU A 126 -0.73 7.45 14.56
C LEU A 126 -1.88 6.44 14.41
N ALA A 127 -3.12 6.93 14.25
CA ALA A 127 -4.28 6.07 14.06
C ALA A 127 -4.19 5.21 12.78
N ILE A 128 -3.65 5.78 11.70
CA ILE A 128 -3.39 5.06 10.43
C ILE A 128 -2.37 3.94 10.64
N GLU A 129 -1.23 4.26 11.25
CA GLU A 129 -0.15 3.30 11.50
C GLU A 129 -0.58 2.14 12.39
N GLU A 130 -1.30 2.44 13.49
CA GLU A 130 -1.85 1.41 14.38
C GLU A 130 -2.82 0.48 13.65
N SER A 131 -3.75 1.05 12.86
CA SER A 131 -4.74 0.29 12.12
C SER A 131 -4.07 -0.59 11.05
N LYS A 132 -3.14 -0.02 10.29
CA LYS A 132 -2.35 -0.75 9.30
C LYS A 132 -1.56 -1.89 9.94
N LYS A 133 -0.82 -1.61 11.01
CA LYS A 133 -0.01 -2.62 11.71
C LYS A 133 -0.85 -3.78 12.21
N LYS A 134 -2.05 -3.52 12.73
CA LYS A 134 -2.96 -4.55 13.21
C LYS A 134 -3.46 -5.42 12.05
N LEU A 135 -3.96 -4.82 10.97
CA LEU A 135 -4.44 -5.53 9.79
C LEU A 135 -3.32 -6.37 9.14
N ASP A 136 -2.13 -5.80 8.97
CA ASP A 136 -0.96 -6.50 8.41
C ASP A 136 -0.54 -7.68 9.30
N SER A 137 -0.58 -7.52 10.64
CA SER A 137 -0.25 -8.58 11.59
C SER A 137 -1.25 -9.73 11.53
N GLU A 138 -2.54 -9.45 11.46
CA GLU A 138 -3.58 -10.46 11.29
C GLU A 138 -3.43 -11.18 9.94
N LEU A 139 -3.24 -10.44 8.84
CA LEU A 139 -2.99 -11.03 7.52
C LEU A 139 -1.77 -11.94 7.52
N GLN A 140 -0.68 -11.54 8.19
CA GLN A 140 0.53 -12.36 8.29
C GLN A 140 0.32 -13.66 9.09
N VAL A 141 -0.49 -13.61 10.14
CA VAL A 141 -0.82 -14.81 10.94
C VAL A 141 -1.69 -15.78 10.16
N TYR A 142 -2.76 -15.30 9.53
CA TYR A 142 -3.71 -16.15 8.80
C TYR A 142 -3.21 -16.57 7.40
N PHE A 143 -2.43 -15.70 6.74
CA PHE A 143 -2.00 -15.87 5.35
C PHE A 143 -0.51 -15.57 5.16
N PRO A 144 0.41 -16.27 5.87
CA PRO A 144 1.86 -15.99 5.81
C PRO A 144 2.41 -16.05 4.38
N GLN A 145 1.81 -16.87 3.50
CA GLN A 145 2.20 -17.01 2.10
C GLN A 145 1.99 -15.74 1.26
N LEU A 146 1.28 -14.72 1.74
CA LEU A 146 1.20 -13.42 1.07
C LEU A 146 2.51 -12.64 1.19
N PHE A 147 3.31 -12.96 2.21
CA PHE A 147 4.55 -12.24 2.57
C PHE A 147 5.82 -13.03 2.22
N ASP A 148 5.68 -14.32 1.90
CA ASP A 148 6.79 -15.23 1.61
C ASP A 148 7.19 -15.16 0.12
N SER A 149 7.95 -14.13 -0.27
CA SER A 149 8.59 -14.11 -1.57
C SER A 149 10.08 -13.84 -1.45
N ALA A 150 10.92 -14.63 -2.15
CA ALA A 150 12.37 -14.49 -2.13
C ALA A 150 12.87 -13.09 -2.54
N PRO A 151 12.29 -12.43 -3.57
CA PRO A 151 12.66 -11.05 -3.92
C PRO A 151 12.39 -10.06 -2.80
N VAL A 152 11.29 -10.22 -2.07
CA VAL A 152 10.94 -9.35 -0.95
C VAL A 152 11.94 -9.50 0.19
N LYS A 153 12.42 -10.71 0.46
CA LYS A 153 13.43 -10.95 1.50
C LYS A 153 14.76 -10.25 1.16
N ASP A 154 15.25 -10.41 -0.08
CA ASP A 154 16.49 -9.73 -0.54
C ASP A 154 16.37 -8.19 -0.42
N TYR A 155 15.21 -7.64 -0.79
CA TYR A 155 14.92 -6.22 -0.63
C TYR A 155 15.03 -5.77 0.84
N TYR A 156 14.42 -6.50 1.78
CA TYR A 156 14.47 -6.16 3.20
C TYR A 156 15.87 -6.32 3.79
N ASP A 157 16.64 -7.32 3.37
CA ASP A 157 18.03 -7.49 3.81
C ASP A 157 18.91 -6.31 3.36
N LYS A 158 18.76 -5.86 2.11
CA LYS A 158 19.41 -4.65 1.58
C LYS A 158 18.96 -3.39 2.32
N LEU A 159 17.67 -3.23 2.57
CA LEU A 159 17.11 -2.09 3.32
C LEU A 159 17.68 -2.02 4.75
N LYS A 160 17.72 -3.15 5.44
CA LYS A 160 18.32 -3.26 6.78
C LYS A 160 19.81 -2.89 6.78
N ARG A 161 20.57 -3.42 5.82
CA ARG A 161 21.99 -3.11 5.69
C ARG A 161 22.23 -1.63 5.42
N ARG A 162 21.46 -1.04 4.50
CA ARG A 162 21.50 0.40 4.22
C ARG A 162 21.19 1.23 5.47
N ALA A 163 20.15 0.88 6.24
CA ALA A 163 19.78 1.58 7.46
C ALA A 163 20.91 1.55 8.50
N LEU A 164 21.59 0.41 8.68
CA LEU A 164 22.74 0.28 9.58
C LEU A 164 23.90 1.20 9.15
N LEU A 165 24.21 1.30 7.86
CA LEU A 165 25.25 2.19 7.36
C LEU A 165 24.87 3.67 7.53
N ILE A 166 23.59 4.03 7.37
CA ILE A 166 23.11 5.40 7.65
C ILE A 166 23.27 5.74 9.13
N VAL A 167 22.85 4.84 10.03
CA VAL A 167 23.03 5.05 11.49
C VAL A 167 24.50 5.21 11.83
N LYS A 168 25.38 4.35 11.28
CA LYS A 168 26.81 4.46 11.47
C LYS A 168 27.35 5.82 10.99
N LYS A 169 26.92 6.29 9.82
CA LYS A 169 27.31 7.60 9.26
C LYS A 169 26.92 8.78 10.16
N LEU A 170 25.86 8.66 10.97
CA LEU A 170 25.45 9.70 11.91
C LEU A 170 26.29 9.72 13.21
N THR A 171 26.94 8.62 13.54
CA THR A 171 27.70 8.46 14.80
C THR A 171 29.21 8.39 14.58
N GLU A 172 29.64 7.95 13.39
CA GLU A 172 31.04 7.68 13.05
C GLU A 172 31.29 8.05 11.58
N GLU A 173 32.56 8.22 11.20
CA GLU A 173 32.93 8.34 9.78
C GLU A 173 32.89 6.95 9.11
N LEU A 174 32.26 6.87 7.93
CA LEU A 174 32.29 5.67 7.11
C LEU A 174 33.65 5.51 6.44
N THR A 175 34.10 4.28 6.32
CA THR A 175 35.26 3.98 5.45
C THR A 175 34.87 4.18 3.98
N PRO A 176 35.85 4.45 3.07
CA PRO A 176 35.57 4.58 1.63
C PRO A 176 34.89 3.35 1.01
N GLY A 177 35.08 2.16 1.59
CA GLY A 177 34.38 0.94 1.19
C GLY A 177 32.90 0.96 1.59
N GLU A 178 32.60 1.40 2.81
CA GLU A 178 31.23 1.50 3.33
C GLU A 178 30.43 2.61 2.63
N GLU A 179 31.08 3.70 2.23
CA GLU A 179 30.41 4.74 1.42
C GLU A 179 30.01 4.21 0.05
N LYS A 180 30.89 3.45 -0.62
CA LYS A 180 30.56 2.79 -1.89
C LYS A 180 29.46 1.75 -1.71
N GLU A 181 29.49 0.97 -0.63
CA GLU A 181 28.45 0.01 -0.31
C GLU A 181 27.09 0.71 -0.09
N LEU A 182 27.07 1.81 0.66
CA LEU A 182 25.87 2.61 0.91
C LEU A 182 25.28 3.18 -0.39
N ASP A 183 26.12 3.68 -1.29
CA ASP A 183 25.67 4.19 -2.60
C ASP A 183 25.14 3.07 -3.51
N SER A 184 25.82 1.93 -3.55
CA SER A 184 25.38 0.74 -4.29
C SER A 184 24.05 0.22 -3.77
N LEU A 185 23.89 0.02 -2.46
CA LEU A 185 22.64 -0.41 -1.84
C LEU A 185 21.50 0.57 -2.09
N THR A 186 21.78 1.87 -2.04
CA THR A 186 20.79 2.91 -2.33
C THR A 186 20.34 2.82 -3.79
N THR A 187 21.27 2.62 -4.72
CA THR A 187 20.97 2.44 -6.14
C THR A 187 20.16 1.16 -6.39
N ASP A 188 20.57 0.04 -5.79
CA ASP A 188 19.88 -1.25 -5.91
C ASP A 188 18.43 -1.17 -5.42
N LEU A 189 18.19 -0.52 -4.28
CA LEU A 189 16.87 -0.35 -3.71
C LEU A 189 15.96 0.53 -4.59
N ILE A 190 16.52 1.58 -5.20
CA ILE A 190 15.80 2.45 -6.13
C ILE A 190 15.43 1.69 -7.41
N ILE A 191 16.35 0.85 -7.92
CA ILE A 191 16.12 0.09 -9.17
C ILE A 191 15.22 -1.13 -8.94
N PHE A 192 15.10 -1.62 -7.71
CA PHE A 192 14.32 -2.80 -7.37
C PHE A 192 12.84 -2.68 -7.74
N SER A 193 12.24 -1.54 -7.47
CA SER A 193 10.85 -1.26 -7.86
C SER A 193 10.83 -0.25 -9.00
N GLU A 194 10.34 -0.68 -10.16
CA GLU A 194 10.10 0.27 -11.25
C GLU A 194 9.06 1.32 -10.85
N PRO A 195 9.26 2.59 -11.25
CA PRO A 195 8.26 3.62 -11.04
C PRO A 195 6.93 3.23 -11.66
N GLN A 196 5.86 3.31 -10.89
CA GLN A 196 4.53 2.91 -11.33
C GLN A 196 3.81 4.10 -11.96
N SER A 197 3.15 3.91 -13.10
CA SER A 197 2.29 4.95 -13.66
C SER A 197 0.98 5.03 -12.89
N PHE A 198 0.60 6.24 -12.48
CA PHE A 198 -0.68 6.55 -11.82
C PHE A 198 -1.62 7.35 -12.74
N SER A 199 -1.39 7.30 -14.05
CA SER A 199 -2.21 7.98 -15.04
C SER A 199 -2.42 7.11 -16.28
N GLY A 200 -3.58 7.28 -16.95
CA GLY A 200 -3.92 6.55 -18.16
C GLY A 200 -4.51 5.16 -17.95
N PRO A 201 -4.83 4.45 -19.05
CA PRO A 201 -5.56 3.17 -19.00
C PRO A 201 -4.76 2.02 -18.39
N ASP A 202 -3.43 2.13 -18.38
CA ASP A 202 -2.50 1.16 -17.79
C ASP A 202 -1.96 1.62 -16.44
N SER A 203 -2.64 2.58 -15.80
CA SER A 203 -2.26 3.05 -14.47
C SER A 203 -2.32 1.94 -13.43
N PHE A 204 -1.48 2.06 -12.42
CA PHE A 204 -1.45 1.14 -11.28
C PHE A 204 -2.84 0.94 -10.65
N GLU A 205 -3.60 2.01 -10.48
CA GLU A 205 -4.95 1.95 -9.93
C GLU A 205 -5.88 1.07 -10.76
N VAL A 206 -5.88 1.28 -12.08
CA VAL A 206 -6.70 0.48 -13.01
C VAL A 206 -6.27 -0.99 -13.01
N GLN A 207 -4.97 -1.26 -12.92
CA GLN A 207 -4.47 -2.63 -12.84
C GLN A 207 -4.87 -3.31 -11.53
N GLN A 208 -4.81 -2.61 -10.39
CA GLN A 208 -5.26 -3.13 -9.10
C GLN A 208 -6.76 -3.44 -9.12
N ASP A 209 -7.57 -2.53 -9.66
CA ASP A 209 -9.01 -2.75 -9.77
C ASP A 209 -9.33 -3.94 -10.70
N LYS A 210 -8.65 -4.07 -11.87
CA LYS A 210 -8.80 -5.23 -12.76
C LYS A 210 -8.40 -6.54 -12.08
N GLN A 211 -7.30 -6.55 -11.31
CA GLN A 211 -6.87 -7.74 -10.58
C GLN A 211 -7.89 -8.16 -9.52
N PHE A 212 -8.42 -7.19 -8.77
CA PHE A 212 -9.45 -7.42 -7.78
C PHE A 212 -10.73 -7.97 -8.41
N GLU A 213 -11.23 -7.36 -9.49
CA GLU A 213 -12.42 -7.81 -10.22
C GLU A 213 -12.24 -9.23 -10.80
N ASN A 214 -11.07 -9.52 -11.38
CA ASN A 214 -10.75 -10.85 -11.90
C ASN A 214 -10.72 -11.91 -10.77
N ALA A 215 -10.19 -11.57 -9.61
CA ALA A 215 -10.19 -12.46 -8.45
C ALA A 215 -11.61 -12.67 -7.92
N CYS A 216 -12.44 -11.62 -7.84
CA CYS A 216 -13.85 -11.72 -7.50
C CYS A 216 -14.62 -12.63 -8.48
N LEU A 217 -14.39 -12.47 -9.78
CA LEU A 217 -14.98 -13.32 -10.80
C LEU A 217 -14.61 -14.80 -10.61
N ALA A 218 -13.31 -15.07 -10.39
CA ALA A 218 -12.83 -16.43 -10.14
C ALA A 218 -13.47 -17.06 -8.88
N ILE A 219 -13.59 -16.29 -7.80
CA ILE A 219 -14.25 -16.77 -6.58
C ILE A 219 -15.75 -17.04 -6.84
N SER A 220 -16.45 -16.10 -7.46
CA SER A 220 -17.89 -16.21 -7.76
C SER A 220 -18.19 -17.45 -8.60
N GLN A 221 -17.37 -17.74 -9.62
CA GLN A 221 -17.53 -18.94 -10.46
C GLN A 221 -17.36 -20.27 -9.70
N ASN A 222 -16.63 -20.27 -8.59
CA ASN A 222 -16.37 -21.47 -7.80
C ASN A 222 -17.28 -21.60 -6.56
N THR A 223 -17.92 -20.51 -6.10
CA THR A 223 -18.68 -20.49 -4.84
C THR A 223 -20.15 -20.14 -5.02
N ASN A 224 -20.56 -19.60 -6.18
CA ASN A 224 -21.90 -19.05 -6.46
C ASN A 224 -22.31 -17.93 -5.48
N VAL A 225 -21.35 -17.26 -4.83
CA VAL A 225 -21.58 -16.15 -3.91
C VAL A 225 -20.88 -14.90 -4.45
N ASP A 226 -21.42 -13.72 -4.16
CA ASP A 226 -20.78 -12.44 -4.49
C ASP A 226 -19.61 -12.16 -3.54
N PRO A 227 -18.33 -12.24 -3.98
CA PRO A 227 -17.18 -12.07 -3.11
C PRO A 227 -17.04 -10.64 -2.57
N LYS A 228 -17.69 -9.65 -3.19
CA LYS A 228 -17.66 -8.25 -2.73
C LYS A 228 -18.38 -8.06 -1.40
N LYS A 229 -19.20 -9.03 -1.00
CA LYS A 229 -19.87 -9.07 0.30
C LYS A 229 -19.06 -9.76 1.40
N PHE A 230 -17.94 -10.36 1.03
CA PHE A 230 -17.07 -11.07 1.98
C PHE A 230 -16.30 -10.11 2.88
N THR A 231 -15.94 -10.60 4.06
CA THR A 231 -14.88 -10.04 4.86
C THR A 231 -13.52 -10.36 4.22
N VAL A 232 -12.47 -9.68 4.66
CA VAL A 232 -11.10 -9.96 4.19
C VAL A 232 -10.70 -11.41 4.44
N LEU A 233 -11.04 -11.94 5.63
CA LEU A 233 -10.77 -13.33 5.99
C LEU A 233 -11.45 -14.32 5.05
N GLU A 234 -12.74 -14.13 4.80
CA GLU A 234 -13.53 -15.00 3.90
C GLU A 234 -13.00 -14.96 2.47
N TYR A 235 -12.65 -13.77 1.97
CA TYR A 235 -12.14 -13.58 0.62
C TYR A 235 -10.82 -14.32 0.40
N TYR A 236 -9.84 -14.16 1.30
CA TYR A 236 -8.56 -14.83 1.16
C TYR A 236 -8.66 -16.33 1.37
N ASN A 237 -9.52 -16.81 2.27
CA ASN A 237 -9.81 -18.24 2.41
C ASN A 237 -10.34 -18.84 1.10
N ALA A 238 -11.33 -18.19 0.48
CA ALA A 238 -11.87 -18.64 -0.81
C ALA A 238 -10.81 -18.63 -1.92
N LEU A 239 -10.02 -17.56 -2.00
CA LEU A 239 -8.96 -17.41 -3.00
C LEU A 239 -7.88 -18.50 -2.87
N PHE A 240 -7.42 -18.79 -1.65
CA PHE A 240 -6.40 -19.82 -1.43
C PHE A 240 -6.95 -21.22 -1.65
N PHE A 241 -8.19 -21.50 -1.25
CA PHE A 241 -8.85 -22.76 -1.54
C PHE A 241 -8.88 -23.06 -3.05
N ILE A 242 -9.28 -22.08 -3.87
CA ILE A 242 -9.30 -22.21 -5.34
C ILE A 242 -7.88 -22.44 -5.90
N LYS A 243 -6.87 -21.70 -5.40
CA LYS A 243 -5.48 -21.91 -5.81
C LYS A 243 -4.99 -23.33 -5.53
N GLU A 244 -5.30 -23.88 -4.37
CA GLU A 244 -4.91 -25.25 -4.02
C GLU A 244 -5.63 -26.30 -4.88
N GLN A 245 -6.92 -26.12 -5.16
CA GLN A 245 -7.66 -26.99 -6.08
C GLN A 245 -7.04 -26.99 -7.48
N ASN A 246 -6.72 -25.81 -8.03
CA ASN A 246 -6.11 -25.67 -9.35
C ASN A 246 -4.73 -26.34 -9.42
N LYS A 247 -3.91 -26.21 -8.37
CA LYS A 247 -2.62 -26.92 -8.27
C LYS A 247 -2.79 -28.44 -8.25
N ALA A 248 -3.79 -28.94 -7.51
CA ALA A 248 -4.06 -30.37 -7.45
C ALA A 248 -4.52 -30.95 -8.80
N GLN A 249 -5.37 -30.21 -9.52
CA GLN A 249 -5.83 -30.60 -10.87
C GLN A 249 -4.66 -30.59 -11.88
N SER A 250 -3.84 -29.56 -11.88
CA SER A 250 -2.67 -29.46 -12.78
C SER A 250 -1.67 -30.60 -12.55
N LYS A 251 -1.46 -31.01 -11.28
CA LYS A 251 -0.61 -32.18 -10.96
C LYS A 251 -1.20 -33.50 -11.47
N ARG A 252 -2.52 -33.66 -11.48
CA ARG A 252 -3.20 -34.86 -12.02
C ARG A 252 -3.09 -34.97 -13.54
N ILE A 253 -3.19 -33.82 -14.24
CA ILE A 253 -3.08 -33.75 -15.70
C ILE A 253 -1.66 -34.08 -16.16
N ARG A 254 -0.61 -33.63 -15.43
CA ARG A 254 0.79 -33.89 -15.76
C ARG A 254 1.25 -35.35 -15.49
N LYS A 255 0.45 -36.12 -14.75
CA LYS A 255 0.75 -37.55 -14.44
C LYS A 255 0.04 -38.54 -15.38
N LYS A 256 -0.80 -38.06 -16.27
CA LYS A 256 -1.39 -38.80 -17.37
C LYS A 256 -0.61 -38.53 -18.66
#